data_6e7a49219319e0d36a3ec3dd7502f672
#
_entry.id   6e7a49219319e0d36a3ec3dd7502f672
#
_cell.length_a   1.000
_cell.length_b   1.000
_cell.length_c   1.000
_cell.angle_alpha   90.00
_cell.angle_beta   90.00
_cell.angle_gamma   90.00
#
_symmetry.space_group_name_H-M   'P 1'
#
loop_
_entity.id
_entity.type
_entity.pdbx_description
1 polymer ?
#
loop_
_entity_poly.entity_id
_entity_poly.type
_entity_poly.pdbx_seq_one_letter_code
_entity_poly.pdbx_strand_id
1 'polypeptide(L)'
;PFVDGRCKTPIEEIQAAVDGAISKEQAVKLRQCLDHIDELQKHISEVEQETLRLSDKYEAALNLIRTVPGFDKNPMTAIQVLSEIGGDMSVFPTAKHLVSWAGCCPRNDKSDRKIKSRRGHKKAIIAICRMILTAIWHILSDLKPYTPDGFLESRPVGKEKILTTSQALNLLKQRGYLIKDDALPAS
;
A
#
# COMPACT_ATOMS: atom_id res chain seq x y z
N PRO A 1 -6.77 24.13 22.29
CA PRO A 1 -6.35 22.75 22.37
C PRO A 1 -5.55 22.38 21.12
N PHE A 2 -4.24 22.73 21.14
CA PHE A 2 -3.30 22.40 20.04
C PHE A 2 -2.41 21.21 20.41
N VAL A 3 -2.76 20.47 21.46
CA VAL A 3 -1.99 19.33 21.94
C VAL A 3 -2.53 18.07 21.26
N ASP A 4 -1.64 17.32 20.57
CA ASP A 4 -1.98 16.03 19.96
C ASP A 4 -2.44 15.04 21.04
N GLY A 5 -3.56 14.34 20.81
CA GLY A 5 -4.11 13.36 21.75
C GLY A 5 -3.19 12.17 22.08
N ARG A 6 -2.07 12.03 21.36
CA ARG A 6 -1.01 11.04 21.65
C ARG A 6 -0.02 11.53 22.70
N CYS A 7 -0.06 12.82 23.06
CA CYS A 7 0.80 13.38 24.10
C CYS A 7 0.30 12.95 25.47
N LYS A 8 1.15 12.27 26.25
CA LYS A 8 0.82 11.73 27.58
C LYS A 8 1.09 12.73 28.73
N THR A 9 1.75 13.84 28.41
CA THR A 9 2.10 14.88 29.38
C THR A 9 0.86 15.69 29.75
N PRO A 10 0.63 16.03 31.05
CA PRO A 10 -0.47 16.88 31.45
C PRO A 10 -0.44 18.24 30.75
N ILE A 11 -1.63 18.77 30.42
CA ILE A 11 -1.76 20.03 29.65
C ILE A 11 -1.10 21.19 30.39
N GLU A 12 -1.21 21.22 31.72
CA GLU A 12 -0.62 22.26 32.56
C GLU A 12 0.91 22.28 32.46
N GLU A 13 1.51 21.10 32.40
CA GLU A 13 2.97 20.96 32.28
C GLU A 13 3.44 21.37 30.88
N ILE A 14 2.68 21.04 29.85
CA ILE A 14 2.95 21.49 28.48
C ILE A 14 2.81 23.00 28.37
N GLN A 15 1.77 23.60 28.98
CA GLN A 15 1.58 25.05 29.00
C GLN A 15 2.75 25.76 29.69
N ALA A 16 3.18 25.25 30.84
CA ALA A 16 4.33 25.81 31.56
C ALA A 16 5.64 25.70 30.76
N ALA A 17 5.82 24.61 29.99
CA ALA A 17 7.01 24.42 29.17
C ALA A 17 7.01 25.34 27.90
N VAL A 18 5.85 25.71 27.40
CA VAL A 18 5.68 26.57 26.21
C VAL A 18 5.52 28.04 26.59
N ASP A 19 5.25 28.34 27.87
CA ASP A 19 5.12 29.71 28.36
C ASP A 19 6.49 30.41 28.35
N GLY A 20 6.76 31.07 27.23
CA GLY A 20 8.03 31.77 26.96
C GLY A 20 7.78 33.20 26.46
N ALA A 21 8.76 34.08 26.73
CA ALA A 21 8.73 35.44 26.20
C ALA A 21 9.11 35.45 24.73
N ILE A 22 8.14 35.73 23.86
CA ILE A 22 8.34 35.93 22.41
C ILE A 22 8.58 37.42 22.16
N SER A 23 9.68 37.76 21.47
CA SER A 23 9.92 39.14 21.07
C SER A 23 8.88 39.62 20.05
N LYS A 24 8.69 40.96 19.95
CA LYS A 24 7.75 41.54 18.98
C LYS A 24 8.07 41.11 17.53
N GLU A 25 9.36 41.04 17.19
CA GLU A 25 9.85 40.64 15.87
C GLU A 25 9.54 39.15 15.59
N GLN A 26 9.71 38.30 16.61
CA GLN A 26 9.34 36.88 16.51
C GLN A 26 7.83 36.68 16.36
N ALA A 27 7.03 37.45 17.11
CA ALA A 27 5.58 37.42 16.99
C ALA A 27 5.08 37.82 15.59
N VAL A 28 5.70 38.85 14.99
CA VAL A 28 5.38 39.25 13.60
C VAL A 28 5.70 38.13 12.61
N LYS A 29 6.91 37.51 12.73
CA LYS A 29 7.30 36.42 11.84
C LYS A 29 6.37 35.21 11.98
N LEU A 30 6.03 34.84 13.22
CA LEU A 30 5.10 33.72 13.47
C LEU A 30 3.72 33.98 12.89
N ARG A 31 3.19 35.23 13.03
CA ARG A 31 1.91 35.61 12.43
C ARG A 31 1.94 35.47 10.92
N GLN A 32 2.96 36.00 10.26
CA GLN A 32 3.12 35.85 8.81
C GLN A 32 3.17 34.37 8.36
N CYS A 33 3.87 33.52 9.11
CA CYS A 33 3.90 32.10 8.81
C CYS A 33 2.52 31.43 8.95
N LEU A 34 1.76 31.79 10.00
CA LEU A 34 0.41 31.28 10.21
C LEU A 34 -0.54 31.77 9.12
N ASP A 35 -0.53 33.06 8.81
CA ASP A 35 -1.35 33.64 7.74
C ASP A 35 -1.07 32.96 6.39
N HIS A 36 0.20 32.67 6.10
CA HIS A 36 0.59 31.95 4.89
C HIS A 36 0.13 30.48 4.89
N ILE A 37 0.15 29.80 6.04
CA ILE A 37 -0.40 28.45 6.18
C ILE A 37 -1.91 28.46 5.89
N ASP A 38 -2.64 29.40 6.45
CA ASP A 38 -4.08 29.52 6.24
C ASP A 38 -4.41 29.82 4.76
N GLU A 39 -3.62 30.67 4.11
CA GLU A 39 -3.75 30.96 2.67
C GLU A 39 -3.49 29.70 1.82
N LEU A 40 -2.43 28.95 2.12
CA LEU A 40 -2.13 27.69 1.42
C LEU A 40 -3.25 26.65 1.63
N GLN A 41 -3.79 26.53 2.84
CA GLN A 41 -4.89 25.62 3.11
C GLN A 41 -6.15 25.97 2.29
N LYS A 42 -6.44 27.28 2.15
CA LYS A 42 -7.53 27.76 1.30
C LYS A 42 -7.30 27.36 -0.16
N HIS A 43 -6.11 27.61 -0.70
CA HIS A 43 -5.78 27.24 -2.08
C HIS A 43 -5.87 25.72 -2.30
N ILE A 44 -5.39 24.91 -1.36
CA ILE A 44 -5.52 23.43 -1.41
C ILE A 44 -6.99 23.05 -1.50
N SER A 45 -7.85 23.62 -0.65
CA SER A 45 -9.29 23.32 -0.66
C SER A 45 -9.95 23.70 -1.99
N GLU A 46 -9.60 24.86 -2.56
CA GLU A 46 -10.10 25.31 -3.87
C GLU A 46 -9.70 24.33 -4.99
N VAL A 47 -8.43 23.88 -5.02
CA VAL A 47 -7.93 22.91 -6.00
C VAL A 47 -8.57 21.53 -5.81
N GLU A 48 -8.76 21.10 -4.55
CA GLU A 48 -9.46 19.84 -4.25
C GLU A 48 -10.91 19.86 -4.75
N GLN A 49 -11.64 20.95 -4.53
CA GLN A 49 -13.01 21.10 -5.02
C GLN A 49 -13.08 21.04 -6.55
N GLU A 50 -12.17 21.73 -7.25
CA GLU A 50 -12.13 21.68 -8.70
C GLU A 50 -11.74 20.28 -9.22
N THR A 51 -10.81 19.60 -8.53
CA THR A 51 -10.43 18.23 -8.85
C THR A 51 -11.63 17.28 -8.71
N LEU A 52 -12.41 17.42 -7.64
CA LEU A 52 -13.62 16.63 -7.44
C LEU A 52 -14.62 16.90 -8.58
N ARG A 53 -14.86 18.15 -8.93
CA ARG A 53 -15.76 18.54 -10.04
C ARG A 53 -15.32 17.92 -11.38
N LEU A 54 -14.03 17.95 -11.67
CA LEU A 54 -13.48 17.36 -12.90
C LEU A 54 -13.55 15.82 -12.90
N SER A 55 -13.60 15.21 -11.73
CA SER A 55 -13.65 13.75 -11.58
C SER A 55 -15.04 13.15 -11.77
N ASP A 56 -16.11 13.97 -11.77
CA ASP A 56 -17.51 13.51 -11.88
C ASP A 56 -17.74 12.61 -13.11
N LYS A 57 -17.12 12.94 -14.25
CA LYS A 57 -17.21 12.14 -15.47
C LYS A 57 -16.63 10.72 -15.34
N TYR A 58 -15.84 10.44 -14.31
CA TYR A 58 -15.22 9.14 -14.04
C TYR A 58 -15.83 8.44 -12.83
N GLU A 59 -16.99 8.91 -12.34
CA GLU A 59 -17.61 8.42 -11.10
C GLU A 59 -17.75 6.89 -11.08
N ALA A 60 -18.15 6.27 -12.18
CA ALA A 60 -18.29 4.82 -12.26
C ALA A 60 -16.96 4.08 -11.99
N ALA A 61 -15.86 4.55 -12.59
CA ALA A 61 -14.53 3.97 -12.39
C ALA A 61 -14.01 4.23 -10.96
N LEU A 62 -14.25 5.43 -10.44
CA LEU A 62 -13.86 5.82 -9.07
C LEU A 62 -14.60 4.99 -8.03
N ASN A 63 -15.90 4.76 -8.22
CA ASN A 63 -16.69 3.92 -7.32
C ASN A 63 -16.18 2.47 -7.31
N LEU A 64 -15.75 1.94 -8.45
CA LEU A 64 -15.10 0.63 -8.53
C LEU A 64 -13.76 0.62 -7.77
N ILE A 65 -12.88 1.60 -7.97
CA ILE A 65 -11.59 1.67 -7.27
C ILE A 65 -11.80 1.78 -5.75
N ARG A 66 -12.82 2.52 -5.29
CA ARG A 66 -13.15 2.68 -3.87
C ARG A 66 -13.59 1.39 -3.17
N THR A 67 -13.93 0.33 -3.94
CA THR A 67 -14.17 -0.99 -3.36
C THR A 67 -12.89 -1.69 -2.89
N VAL A 68 -11.72 -1.24 -3.34
CA VAL A 68 -10.43 -1.77 -2.88
C VAL A 68 -10.15 -1.31 -1.45
N PRO A 69 -9.77 -2.21 -0.53
CA PRO A 69 -9.47 -1.85 0.84
C PRO A 69 -8.45 -0.71 0.96
N GLY A 70 -8.80 0.34 1.70
CA GLY A 70 -7.98 1.52 1.92
C GLY A 70 -8.26 2.70 0.97
N PHE A 71 -9.11 2.52 -0.05
CA PHE A 71 -9.54 3.59 -0.96
C PHE A 71 -10.91 4.18 -0.61
N ASP A 72 -11.59 3.60 0.36
CA ASP A 72 -12.92 3.99 0.82
C ASP A 72 -12.94 5.30 1.63
N LYS A 73 -11.83 5.58 2.34
CA LYS A 73 -11.77 6.69 3.32
C LYS A 73 -11.56 8.08 2.71
N ASN A 74 -10.82 8.15 1.61
CA ASN A 74 -10.49 9.43 0.99
C ASN A 74 -10.70 9.35 -0.54
N PRO A 75 -11.68 10.09 -1.10
CA PRO A 75 -11.95 10.07 -2.53
C PRO A 75 -10.75 10.52 -3.37
N MET A 76 -9.92 11.44 -2.83
CA MET A 76 -8.75 11.95 -3.53
C MET A 76 -7.74 10.84 -3.87
N THR A 77 -7.61 9.81 -3.03
CA THR A 77 -6.68 8.70 -3.30
C THR A 77 -7.09 7.93 -4.56
N ALA A 78 -8.37 7.66 -4.75
CA ALA A 78 -8.88 6.99 -5.95
C ALA A 78 -8.70 7.89 -7.20
N ILE A 79 -8.96 9.19 -7.07
CA ILE A 79 -8.80 10.16 -8.15
C ILE A 79 -7.33 10.26 -8.57
N GLN A 80 -6.40 10.34 -7.62
CA GLN A 80 -4.97 10.39 -7.88
C GLN A 80 -4.51 9.15 -8.66
N VAL A 81 -4.91 7.95 -8.25
CA VAL A 81 -4.55 6.74 -8.98
C VAL A 81 -5.16 6.74 -10.38
N LEU A 82 -6.44 7.08 -10.52
CA LEU A 82 -7.11 7.09 -11.81
C LEU A 82 -6.51 8.14 -12.76
N SER A 83 -6.10 9.30 -12.25
CA SER A 83 -5.44 10.36 -13.05
C SER A 83 -4.12 9.91 -13.66
N GLU A 84 -3.38 9.04 -12.95
CA GLU A 84 -2.09 8.52 -13.42
C GLU A 84 -2.27 7.37 -14.42
N ILE A 85 -3.16 6.41 -14.14
CA ILE A 85 -3.31 5.20 -14.96
C ILE A 85 -4.31 5.36 -16.11
N GLY A 86 -5.19 6.35 -16.03
CA GLY A 86 -6.32 6.52 -16.95
C GLY A 86 -7.47 5.54 -16.67
N GLY A 87 -8.63 5.81 -17.30
CA GLY A 87 -9.81 4.94 -17.21
C GLY A 87 -9.81 3.80 -18.23
N ASP A 88 -8.96 3.88 -19.24
CA ASP A 88 -8.89 2.89 -20.34
C ASP A 88 -7.76 1.89 -20.08
N MET A 89 -8.12 0.69 -19.67
CA MET A 89 -7.17 -0.39 -19.42
C MET A 89 -6.64 -1.07 -20.68
N SER A 90 -7.14 -0.74 -21.87
CA SER A 90 -6.58 -1.25 -23.14
C SER A 90 -5.13 -0.83 -23.36
N VAL A 91 -4.72 0.29 -22.76
CA VAL A 91 -3.33 0.79 -22.76
C VAL A 91 -2.38 -0.20 -22.07
N PHE A 92 -2.88 -0.97 -21.12
CA PHE A 92 -2.10 -1.99 -20.40
C PHE A 92 -2.63 -3.39 -20.72
N PRO A 93 -2.04 -4.12 -21.69
CA PRO A 93 -2.52 -5.43 -22.12
C PRO A 93 -2.69 -6.46 -21.01
N THR A 94 -1.95 -6.31 -19.91
CA THR A 94 -2.11 -7.15 -18.71
C THR A 94 -1.78 -6.34 -17.44
N ALA A 95 -2.28 -6.81 -16.30
CA ALA A 95 -1.93 -6.23 -15.00
C ALA A 95 -0.41 -6.13 -14.75
N LYS A 96 0.39 -7.04 -15.35
CA LYS A 96 1.85 -7.00 -15.26
C LYS A 96 2.44 -5.77 -15.97
N HIS A 97 1.85 -5.33 -17.07
CA HIS A 97 2.29 -4.12 -17.77
C HIS A 97 2.05 -2.88 -16.93
N LEU A 98 0.87 -2.75 -16.32
CA LEU A 98 0.58 -1.67 -15.38
C LEU A 98 1.54 -1.65 -14.18
N VAL A 99 1.77 -2.81 -13.56
CA VAL A 99 2.70 -2.95 -12.43
C VAL A 99 4.13 -2.62 -12.81
N SER A 100 4.55 -2.99 -14.04
CA SER A 100 5.88 -2.66 -14.57
C SER A 100 6.03 -1.18 -14.87
N TRP A 101 5.03 -0.58 -15.48
CA TRP A 101 4.97 0.85 -15.76
C TRP A 101 5.07 1.67 -14.46
N ALA A 102 4.35 1.28 -13.42
CA ALA A 102 4.41 1.90 -12.09
C ALA A 102 5.73 1.65 -11.32
N GLY A 103 6.70 0.96 -11.91
CA GLY A 103 7.99 0.67 -11.26
C GLY A 103 7.91 -0.32 -10.08
N CYS A 104 6.79 -1.00 -9.91
CA CYS A 104 6.57 -1.97 -8.83
C CYS A 104 7.07 -3.38 -9.15
N CYS A 105 7.82 -3.57 -10.25
CA CYS A 105 8.47 -4.83 -10.57
C CYS A 105 9.77 -5.03 -9.77
N PRO A 106 10.09 -6.27 -9.37
CA PRO A 106 11.41 -6.56 -8.82
C PRO A 106 12.46 -6.26 -9.89
N ARG A 107 13.42 -5.40 -9.58
CA ARG A 107 14.59 -5.22 -10.42
C ARG A 107 15.38 -6.53 -10.47
N ASN A 108 15.78 -6.94 -11.68
CA ASN A 108 16.71 -8.05 -11.90
C ASN A 108 18.17 -7.61 -11.64
N ASP A 109 18.40 -6.72 -10.70
CA ASP A 109 19.75 -6.35 -10.26
C ASP A 109 20.34 -7.57 -9.53
N LYS A 110 20.92 -8.48 -10.32
CA LYS A 110 21.85 -9.48 -9.84
C LYS A 110 23.16 -8.79 -9.47
N SER A 111 23.14 -7.89 -8.52
CA SER A 111 24.36 -7.52 -7.82
C SER A 111 24.66 -8.65 -6.85
N ASP A 112 25.79 -9.30 -7.07
CA ASP A 112 26.28 -10.51 -6.43
C ASP A 112 26.69 -10.31 -4.95
N ARG A 113 26.06 -9.38 -4.26
CA ARG A 113 26.19 -9.21 -2.83
C ARG A 113 25.08 -9.95 -2.13
N LYS A 114 25.43 -11.11 -1.56
CA LYS A 114 24.68 -11.77 -0.48
C LYS A 114 24.48 -10.84 0.70
N ILE A 115 23.69 -9.78 0.53
CA ILE A 115 23.16 -9.04 1.65
C ILE A 115 22.03 -9.91 2.19
N LYS A 116 22.33 -10.67 3.24
CA LYS A 116 21.35 -11.24 4.19
C LYS A 116 20.66 -10.08 4.90
N SER A 117 20.02 -9.19 4.16
CA SER A 117 19.17 -8.15 4.70
C SER A 117 17.83 -8.81 4.99
N ARG A 118 17.40 -8.77 6.26
CA ARG A 118 16.00 -8.96 6.68
C ARG A 118 15.11 -8.37 5.61
N ARG A 119 14.11 -9.13 5.16
CA ARG A 119 13.12 -8.68 4.17
C ARG A 119 12.49 -7.39 4.68
N GLY A 120 13.11 -6.25 4.33
CA GLY A 120 12.81 -4.97 4.97
C GLY A 120 11.44 -4.47 4.57
N HIS A 121 10.89 -3.59 5.40
CA HIS A 121 9.63 -2.85 5.24
C HIS A 121 9.38 -2.37 3.79
N LYS A 122 10.41 -1.87 3.08
CA LYS A 122 10.33 -1.45 1.68
C LYS A 122 9.88 -2.55 0.72
N LYS A 123 10.33 -3.80 0.89
CA LYS A 123 9.90 -4.92 0.02
C LYS A 123 8.45 -5.32 0.27
N ALA A 124 7.99 -5.22 1.50
CA ALA A 124 6.59 -5.46 1.85
C ALA A 124 5.68 -4.40 1.21
N ILE A 125 6.06 -3.12 1.27
CA ILE A 125 5.31 -2.03 0.63
C ILE A 125 5.19 -2.28 -0.88
N ILE A 126 6.29 -2.57 -1.57
CA ILE A 126 6.26 -2.84 -3.03
C ILE A 126 5.36 -4.04 -3.35
N ALA A 127 5.36 -5.09 -2.52
CA ALA A 127 4.49 -6.24 -2.71
C ALA A 127 3.00 -5.86 -2.57
N ILE A 128 2.66 -5.02 -1.58
CA ILE A 128 1.31 -4.49 -1.39
C ILE A 128 0.91 -3.61 -2.58
N CYS A 129 1.76 -2.68 -3.01
CA CYS A 129 1.50 -1.83 -4.18
C CYS A 129 1.21 -2.67 -5.43
N ARG A 130 1.98 -3.75 -5.67
CA ARG A 130 1.71 -4.68 -6.77
C ARG A 130 0.33 -5.31 -6.67
N MET A 131 -0.04 -5.78 -5.48
CA MET A 131 -1.37 -6.39 -5.26
C MET A 131 -2.48 -5.39 -5.54
N ILE A 132 -2.36 -4.16 -5.05
CA ILE A 132 -3.32 -3.09 -5.26
C ILE A 132 -3.46 -2.76 -6.75
N LEU A 133 -2.35 -2.51 -7.46
CA LEU A 133 -2.37 -2.19 -8.88
C LEU A 133 -2.93 -3.34 -9.73
N THR A 134 -2.62 -4.59 -9.38
CA THR A 134 -3.21 -5.76 -10.02
C THR A 134 -4.71 -5.81 -9.81
N ALA A 135 -5.18 -5.53 -8.58
CA ALA A 135 -6.60 -5.46 -8.27
C ALA A 135 -7.30 -4.37 -9.08
N ILE A 136 -6.75 -3.16 -9.09
CA ILE A 136 -7.30 -2.02 -9.83
C ILE A 136 -7.39 -2.33 -11.33
N TRP A 137 -6.35 -2.95 -11.91
CA TRP A 137 -6.37 -3.35 -13.31
C TRP A 137 -7.54 -4.29 -13.62
N HIS A 138 -7.75 -5.34 -12.81
CA HIS A 138 -8.86 -6.28 -13.00
C HIS A 138 -10.22 -5.60 -12.81
N ILE A 139 -10.37 -4.79 -11.76
CA ILE A 139 -11.60 -4.05 -11.47
C ILE A 139 -12.01 -3.17 -12.65
N LEU A 140 -11.06 -2.43 -13.22
CA LEU A 140 -11.33 -1.52 -14.33
C LEU A 140 -11.47 -2.25 -15.68
N SER A 141 -10.78 -3.38 -15.88
CA SER A 141 -10.90 -4.20 -17.08
C SER A 141 -12.21 -4.97 -17.13
N ASP A 142 -12.61 -5.55 -15.99
CA ASP A 142 -13.79 -6.41 -15.90
C ASP A 142 -15.06 -5.64 -15.52
N LEU A 143 -14.92 -4.35 -15.14
CA LEU A 143 -15.97 -3.48 -14.62
C LEU A 143 -16.74 -4.11 -13.46
N LYS A 144 -16.02 -4.82 -12.57
CA LYS A 144 -16.57 -5.50 -11.40
C LYS A 144 -15.94 -4.96 -10.09
N PRO A 145 -16.73 -4.84 -9.01
CA PRO A 145 -16.19 -4.41 -7.73
C PRO A 145 -15.16 -5.42 -7.18
N TYR A 146 -14.29 -4.95 -6.31
CA TYR A 146 -13.31 -5.80 -5.65
C TYR A 146 -14.00 -6.85 -4.76
N THR A 147 -13.64 -8.10 -4.97
CA THR A 147 -14.04 -9.23 -4.11
C THR A 147 -12.78 -9.92 -3.59
N PRO A 148 -12.61 -10.10 -2.26
CA PRO A 148 -11.42 -10.76 -1.71
C PRO A 148 -11.21 -12.16 -2.26
N ASP A 149 -12.27 -12.91 -2.51
CA ASP A 149 -12.24 -14.30 -2.96
C ASP A 149 -11.88 -14.43 -4.44
N GLY A 150 -12.34 -13.51 -5.30
CA GLY A 150 -11.99 -13.50 -6.72
C GLY A 150 -10.50 -13.33 -7.01
N PHE A 151 -9.74 -12.79 -6.04
CA PHE A 151 -8.28 -12.68 -6.13
C PHE A 151 -7.56 -13.98 -5.77
N LEU A 152 -8.21 -14.86 -5.00
CA LEU A 152 -7.65 -16.17 -4.60
C LEU A 152 -7.81 -17.19 -5.73
N GLU A 153 -8.90 -17.11 -6.49
CA GLU A 153 -9.15 -18.01 -7.63
C GLU A 153 -8.19 -17.78 -8.81
N SER A 154 -7.72 -16.55 -8.99
CA SER A 154 -6.73 -16.23 -10.04
C SER A 154 -5.28 -16.50 -9.63
N ARG A 155 -5.00 -16.89 -8.38
CA ARG A 155 -3.68 -17.43 -8.05
C ARG A 155 -3.55 -18.78 -8.76
N PRO A 156 -2.55 -18.96 -9.65
CA PRO A 156 -2.20 -20.30 -10.05
C PRO A 156 -1.94 -21.04 -8.74
N VAL A 157 -2.75 -22.05 -8.45
CA VAL A 157 -2.53 -22.97 -7.34
C VAL A 157 -1.06 -23.34 -7.45
N GLY A 158 -0.23 -22.80 -6.54
CA GLY A 158 1.20 -23.07 -6.56
C GLY A 158 1.30 -24.58 -6.60
N LYS A 159 1.98 -25.13 -7.62
CA LYS A 159 2.19 -26.57 -7.74
C LYS A 159 2.44 -27.06 -6.33
N GLU A 160 1.52 -27.84 -5.78
CA GLU A 160 1.72 -28.47 -4.48
C GLU A 160 3.13 -29.03 -4.53
N LYS A 161 3.98 -28.57 -3.64
CA LYS A 161 5.33 -29.14 -3.54
C LYS A 161 5.12 -30.55 -3.06
N ILE A 162 4.98 -31.46 -4.01
CA ILE A 162 5.01 -32.87 -3.73
C ILE A 162 6.38 -33.11 -3.10
N LEU A 163 6.36 -33.28 -1.77
CA LEU A 163 7.56 -33.59 -1.02
C LEU A 163 8.11 -34.89 -1.58
N THR A 164 9.35 -34.89 -1.99
CA THR A 164 10.04 -36.17 -2.31
C THR A 164 10.03 -37.04 -1.08
N THR A 165 10.02 -38.36 -1.27
CA THR A 165 9.97 -39.34 -0.17
C THR A 165 11.05 -39.07 0.89
N SER A 166 12.25 -38.67 0.48
CA SER A 166 13.34 -38.28 1.37
C SER A 166 13.07 -37.02 2.17
N GLN A 167 12.40 -36.02 1.58
CA GLN A 167 12.00 -34.79 2.28
C GLN A 167 10.88 -35.06 3.29
N ALA A 168 9.91 -35.91 2.95
CA ALA A 168 8.86 -36.33 3.86
C ALA A 168 9.41 -37.12 5.06
N LEU A 169 10.34 -38.05 4.82
CA LEU A 169 11.02 -38.79 5.87
C LEU A 169 11.81 -37.90 6.82
N ASN A 170 12.56 -36.92 6.30
CA ASN A 170 13.29 -35.97 7.12
C ASN A 170 12.37 -35.12 7.97
N LEU A 171 11.22 -34.73 7.47
CA LEU A 171 10.25 -33.94 8.18
C LEU A 171 9.56 -34.72 9.31
N LEU A 172 9.30 -36.01 9.08
CA LEU A 172 8.78 -36.93 10.09
C LEU A 172 9.82 -37.18 11.20
N LYS A 173 11.08 -37.37 10.85
CA LYS A 173 12.20 -37.50 11.82
C LYS A 173 12.36 -36.26 12.68
N GLN A 174 12.27 -35.05 12.08
CA GLN A 174 12.33 -33.78 12.82
C GLN A 174 11.17 -33.61 13.80
N ARG A 175 9.99 -34.18 13.51
CA ARG A 175 8.84 -34.17 14.38
C ARG A 175 8.79 -35.28 15.43
N GLY A 176 9.87 -36.08 15.52
CA GLY A 176 10.02 -37.12 16.54
C GLY A 176 9.28 -38.45 16.23
N TYR A 177 8.82 -38.62 14.99
CA TYR A 177 8.25 -39.93 14.60
C TYR A 177 9.34 -40.97 14.33
N LEU A 178 9.23 -42.13 14.98
CA LEU A 178 10.09 -43.30 14.71
C LEU A 178 9.59 -43.99 13.45
N ILE A 179 10.41 -43.97 12.40
CA ILE A 179 10.13 -44.63 11.13
C ILE A 179 10.84 -45.98 11.16
N LYS A 180 10.10 -47.08 11.06
CA LYS A 180 10.67 -48.42 10.88
C LYS A 180 11.15 -48.53 9.43
N ASP A 181 12.41 -48.90 9.25
CA ASP A 181 13.07 -48.98 7.95
C ASP A 181 12.53 -50.10 7.02
N ASP A 182 11.62 -50.96 7.52
CA ASP A 182 11.07 -52.11 6.77
C ASP A 182 9.96 -51.76 5.76
N ALA A 183 9.66 -50.50 5.55
CA ALA A 183 8.51 -50.05 4.70
C ALA A 183 8.92 -49.47 3.34
N LEU A 184 10.17 -49.58 2.93
CA LEU A 184 10.60 -49.09 1.60
C LEU A 184 10.53 -50.25 0.60
N PRO A 185 9.72 -50.17 -0.48
CA PRO A 185 9.78 -51.10 -1.57
C PRO A 185 11.16 -50.94 -2.24
N ALA A 186 11.86 -52.08 -2.45
CA ALA A 186 13.08 -52.13 -3.20
C ALA A 186 12.87 -51.53 -4.61
N SER A 187 13.73 -50.59 -4.99
CA SER A 187 13.77 -49.91 -6.30
C SER A 187 14.01 -50.88 -7.45
#